data_e76979690ab2548077cf7a81325844b1
#
_entry.id   e76979690ab2548077cf7a81325844b1
#
_cell.length_a   1.000
_cell.length_b   1.000
_cell.length_c   1.000
_cell.angle_alpha   90.00
_cell.angle_beta   90.00
_cell.angle_gamma   90.00
#
_symmetry.space_group_name_H-M   'P 1'
#
loop_
_entity.id
_entity.type
_entity.pdbx_description
1 polymer ?
#
loop_
_entity_poly.entity_id
_entity_poly.type
_entity_poly.pdbx_seq_one_letter_code
_entity_poly.pdbx_strand_id
1 'polypeptide(L)'
;LPLKKTAVIFSHIFWDATFFWGEDLFRDYEDWFVQTVKEACKNKNINWLIKIHPANTVKDHRDGVISEPSEIIALREQIGELPEHVKVINADTPISTWSLFQAMDYCLTVRGTVGIEAAMLGKVVLTAGTGRYDCHGFTHDFTSSKEYLQCLQHIEDLEKSSPHMKELAERYAYGVFICRPLKLQILSLGFERDNKASMLVDCNALTIDNLREAEDLNEISRWIASEKDDYLH
;
A
#
# COMPACT_ATOMS: atom_id res chain seq x y z
N LEU A 1 20.25 -9.16 11.12
CA LEU A 1 19.44 -8.77 12.28
C LEU A 1 19.29 -9.93 13.23
N PRO A 2 19.22 -9.70 14.57
CA PRO A 2 18.98 -10.76 15.55
C PRO A 2 17.61 -11.41 15.33
N LEU A 3 17.44 -12.62 15.86
CA LEU A 3 16.18 -13.40 15.75
C LEU A 3 15.11 -12.78 16.67
N LYS A 4 14.46 -11.74 16.19
CA LYS A 4 13.36 -11.00 16.84
C LYS A 4 12.20 -10.89 15.88
N LYS A 5 11.00 -10.59 16.41
CA LYS A 5 9.88 -10.17 15.56
C LYS A 5 10.30 -8.99 14.67
N THR A 6 9.73 -8.89 13.49
CA THR A 6 10.10 -7.88 12.50
C THR A 6 8.88 -7.08 12.06
N ALA A 7 8.98 -5.76 12.13
CA ALA A 7 8.01 -4.84 11.56
C ALA A 7 8.55 -4.26 10.25
N VAL A 8 7.68 -4.11 9.25
CA VAL A 8 8.00 -3.44 7.99
C VAL A 8 7.12 -2.22 7.83
N ILE A 9 7.77 -1.05 7.73
CA ILE A 9 7.15 0.22 7.39
C ILE A 9 7.18 0.33 5.86
N PHE A 10 6.02 0.22 5.22
CA PHE A 10 5.89 0.44 3.78
C PHE A 10 5.61 1.92 3.52
N SER A 11 6.63 2.66 3.08
CA SER A 11 6.49 4.08 2.82
C SER A 11 5.44 4.36 1.74
N HIS A 12 4.79 5.50 1.86
CA HIS A 12 3.99 6.08 0.79
C HIS A 12 4.83 7.07 -0.01
N ILE A 13 4.36 7.40 -1.20
CA ILE A 13 4.96 8.45 -2.02
C ILE A 13 4.54 9.80 -1.42
N PHE A 14 5.48 10.62 -0.96
CA PHE A 14 5.16 11.86 -0.24
C PHE A 14 4.41 12.90 -1.07
N TRP A 15 4.53 12.85 -2.39
CA TRP A 15 3.83 13.73 -3.31
C TRP A 15 2.47 13.17 -3.80
N ASP A 16 2.05 12.00 -3.34
CA ASP A 16 0.76 11.44 -3.70
C ASP A 16 -0.39 12.15 -2.97
N ALA A 17 -1.56 12.14 -3.58
CA ALA A 17 -2.73 12.82 -3.04
C ALA A 17 -3.25 12.10 -1.79
N THR A 18 -3.25 12.81 -0.66
CA THR A 18 -3.73 12.27 0.63
C THR A 18 -5.24 12.48 0.84
N PHE A 19 -5.82 13.49 0.22
CA PHE A 19 -7.17 14.00 0.51
C PHE A 19 -8.33 13.25 -0.21
N PHE A 20 -8.03 12.21 -0.98
CA PHE A 20 -9.07 11.48 -1.73
C PHE A 20 -9.74 10.34 -0.96
N TRP A 21 -9.08 9.80 0.07
CA TRP A 21 -9.39 8.47 0.57
C TRP A 21 -9.93 8.43 2.01
N GLY A 22 -10.25 9.53 2.61
CA GLY A 22 -10.67 9.60 4.00
C GLY A 22 -9.73 10.44 4.85
N GLU A 23 -9.69 10.17 6.14
CA GLU A 23 -8.92 10.95 7.10
C GLU A 23 -7.54 10.35 7.35
N ASP A 24 -6.51 11.18 7.44
CA ASP A 24 -5.18 10.81 7.86
C ASP A 24 -5.00 11.14 9.35
N LEU A 25 -4.31 10.26 10.08
CA LEU A 25 -3.96 10.53 11.48
C LEU A 25 -2.84 11.57 11.62
N PHE A 26 -2.13 11.83 10.55
CA PHE A 26 -1.00 12.75 10.46
C PHE A 26 -1.27 13.80 9.38
N ARG A 27 -0.52 14.89 9.41
CA ARG A 27 -0.68 16.00 8.46
C ARG A 27 -0.55 15.55 6.99
N ASP A 28 0.43 14.66 6.72
CA ASP A 28 0.74 14.11 5.40
C ASP A 28 1.55 12.81 5.53
N TYR A 29 1.88 12.18 4.40
CA TYR A 29 2.66 10.93 4.39
C TYR A 29 4.09 11.10 4.90
N GLU A 30 4.71 12.28 4.75
CA GLU A 30 6.02 12.56 5.30
C GLU A 30 5.97 12.64 6.82
N ASP A 31 5.01 13.37 7.38
CA ASP A 31 4.82 13.47 8.83
C ASP A 31 4.56 12.10 9.47
N TRP A 32 3.64 11.30 8.88
CA TRP A 32 3.43 9.92 9.31
C TRP A 32 4.72 9.09 9.30
N PHE A 33 5.45 9.15 8.19
CA PHE A 33 6.68 8.38 8.01
C PHE A 33 7.73 8.73 9.05
N VAL A 34 8.00 10.02 9.22
CA VAL A 34 9.00 10.53 10.16
C VAL A 34 8.64 10.19 11.60
N GLN A 35 7.38 10.41 12.00
CA GLN A 35 6.94 10.08 13.36
C GLN A 35 7.00 8.57 13.63
N THR A 36 6.57 7.76 12.66
CA THR A 36 6.65 6.29 12.75
C THR A 36 8.09 5.81 12.91
N VAL A 37 9.03 6.35 12.11
CA VAL A 37 10.44 5.97 12.20
C VAL A 37 11.07 6.45 13.52
N LYS A 38 10.68 7.62 14.03
CA LYS A 38 11.14 8.08 15.36
C LYS A 38 10.76 7.10 16.47
N GLU A 39 9.54 6.54 16.44
CA GLU A 39 9.13 5.52 17.41
C GLU A 39 9.85 4.18 17.16
N ALA A 40 10.02 3.77 15.89
CA ALA A 40 10.79 2.60 15.54
C ALA A 40 12.24 2.65 16.06
N CYS A 41 12.88 3.82 16.00
CA CYS A 41 14.23 4.01 16.56
C CYS A 41 14.28 3.85 18.08
N LYS A 42 13.21 4.14 18.81
CA LYS A 42 13.12 4.00 20.27
C LYS A 42 12.85 2.54 20.68
N ASN A 43 12.02 1.82 19.93
CA ASN A 43 11.63 0.45 20.25
C ASN A 43 12.68 -0.55 19.73
N LYS A 44 13.57 -1.00 20.64
CA LYS A 44 14.66 -1.94 20.38
C LYS A 44 14.26 -3.41 20.54
N ASN A 45 13.00 -3.68 20.92
CA ASN A 45 12.55 -5.04 21.23
C ASN A 45 12.33 -5.88 19.96
N ILE A 46 12.11 -5.23 18.83
CA ILE A 46 11.92 -5.87 17.52
C ILE A 46 12.89 -5.29 16.47
N ASN A 47 12.94 -5.94 15.32
CA ASN A 47 13.61 -5.42 14.13
C ASN A 47 12.65 -4.54 13.32
N TRP A 48 13.16 -3.46 12.76
CA TRP A 48 12.40 -2.55 11.90
C TRP A 48 13.03 -2.47 10.51
N LEU A 49 12.21 -2.69 9.50
CA LEU A 49 12.59 -2.51 8.11
C LEU A 49 11.76 -1.38 7.51
N ILE A 50 12.42 -0.46 6.85
CA ILE A 50 11.78 0.65 6.11
C ILE A 50 11.86 0.31 4.64
N LYS A 51 10.75 -0.04 4.00
CA LYS A 51 10.70 -0.31 2.56
C LYS A 51 10.32 0.95 1.80
N ILE A 52 11.28 1.50 1.06
CA ILE A 52 11.05 2.66 0.20
C ILE A 52 10.16 2.29 -0.98
N HIS A 53 9.22 3.17 -1.31
CA HIS A 53 8.23 2.91 -2.35
C HIS A 53 8.86 2.80 -3.74
N PRO A 54 8.54 1.76 -4.54
CA PRO A 54 9.18 1.54 -5.84
C PRO A 54 8.84 2.59 -6.92
N ALA A 55 7.77 3.37 -6.75
CA ALA A 55 7.41 4.40 -7.71
C ALA A 55 8.45 5.53 -7.85
N ASN A 56 9.34 5.70 -6.87
CA ASN A 56 10.46 6.64 -7.00
C ASN A 56 11.35 6.26 -8.19
N THR A 57 11.65 4.97 -8.39
CA THR A 57 12.44 4.52 -9.55
C THR A 57 11.70 4.68 -10.87
N VAL A 58 10.38 4.45 -10.88
CA VAL A 58 9.53 4.64 -12.08
C VAL A 58 9.50 6.11 -12.49
N LYS A 59 9.38 7.02 -11.52
CA LYS A 59 9.42 8.46 -11.77
C LYS A 59 10.74 8.90 -12.36
N ASP A 60 11.85 8.46 -11.80
CA ASP A 60 13.20 8.77 -12.26
C ASP A 60 13.39 8.33 -13.73
N HIS A 61 12.94 7.14 -14.07
CA HIS A 61 12.98 6.64 -15.44
C HIS A 61 12.10 7.46 -16.40
N ARG A 62 10.88 7.83 -15.97
CA ARG A 62 9.96 8.63 -16.79
C ARG A 62 10.50 10.04 -17.04
N ASP A 63 11.00 10.68 -16.00
CA ASP A 63 11.44 12.08 -16.05
C ASP A 63 12.89 12.22 -16.56
N GLY A 64 13.62 11.10 -16.68
CA GLY A 64 15.01 11.07 -17.15
C GLY A 64 16.01 11.71 -16.16
N VAL A 65 15.59 11.89 -14.91
CA VAL A 65 16.37 12.49 -13.82
C VAL A 65 16.41 11.51 -12.66
N ILE A 66 17.60 11.12 -12.24
CA ILE A 66 17.78 10.32 -11.03
C ILE A 66 17.73 11.28 -9.83
N SER A 67 16.72 11.16 -9.01
CA SER A 67 16.55 11.93 -7.79
C SER A 67 16.67 11.04 -6.55
N GLU A 68 17.20 11.58 -5.48
CA GLU A 68 17.18 10.87 -4.20
C GLU A 68 15.73 10.78 -3.70
N PRO A 69 15.23 9.60 -3.31
CA PRO A 69 13.88 9.46 -2.77
C PRO A 69 13.62 10.42 -1.60
N SER A 70 12.45 11.05 -1.59
CA SER A 70 12.08 12.01 -0.53
C SER A 70 12.13 11.38 0.86
N GLU A 71 11.82 10.08 0.96
CA GLU A 71 11.92 9.32 2.21
C GLU A 71 13.37 9.26 2.73
N ILE A 72 14.35 9.11 1.83
CA ILE A 72 15.78 9.08 2.23
C ILE A 72 16.23 10.47 2.68
N ILE A 73 15.78 11.51 2.00
CA ILE A 73 16.04 12.90 2.40
C ILE A 73 15.47 13.16 3.80
N ALA A 74 14.21 12.78 4.04
CA ALA A 74 13.53 12.94 5.31
C ALA A 74 14.25 12.17 6.45
N LEU A 75 14.70 10.93 6.18
CA LEU A 75 15.49 10.16 7.14
C LEU A 75 16.78 10.90 7.52
N ARG A 76 17.52 11.39 6.53
CA ARG A 76 18.78 12.10 6.76
C ARG A 76 18.57 13.41 7.55
N GLU A 77 17.57 14.20 7.18
CA GLU A 77 17.38 15.54 7.73
C GLU A 77 16.65 15.56 9.07
N GLN A 78 15.68 14.63 9.27
CA GLN A 78 14.78 14.67 10.42
C GLN A 78 15.04 13.56 11.47
N ILE A 79 15.78 12.52 11.10
CA ILE A 79 16.13 11.40 11.98
C ILE A 79 17.64 11.35 12.23
N GLY A 80 18.45 11.47 11.18
CA GLY A 80 19.90 11.30 11.25
C GLY A 80 20.33 9.83 11.16
N GLU A 81 21.24 9.40 12.01
CA GLU A 81 21.76 8.04 12.01
C GLU A 81 20.75 7.04 12.57
N LEU A 82 20.45 6.01 11.79
CA LEU A 82 19.55 4.95 12.20
C LEU A 82 20.24 3.94 13.11
N PRO A 83 19.60 3.53 14.23
CA PRO A 83 20.14 2.51 15.11
C PRO A 83 20.20 1.14 14.43
N GLU A 84 21.03 0.23 14.95
CA GLU A 84 21.32 -1.08 14.35
C GLU A 84 20.07 -1.92 14.05
N HIS A 85 19.03 -1.82 14.88
CA HIS A 85 17.77 -2.56 14.75
C HIS A 85 16.80 -1.99 13.70
N VAL A 86 17.14 -0.85 13.07
CA VAL A 86 16.38 -0.23 11.98
C VAL A 86 17.18 -0.28 10.69
N LYS A 87 16.63 -0.82 9.62
CA LYS A 87 17.29 -0.94 8.32
C LYS A 87 16.41 -0.44 7.19
N VAL A 88 17.02 0.22 6.22
CA VAL A 88 16.34 0.68 5.00
C VAL A 88 16.50 -0.36 3.89
N ILE A 89 15.42 -0.60 3.17
CA ILE A 89 15.38 -1.37 1.93
C ILE A 89 15.01 -0.41 0.82
N ASN A 90 15.96 -0.13 -0.06
CA ASN A 90 15.82 0.83 -1.14
C ASN A 90 14.73 0.44 -2.15
N ALA A 91 14.28 1.42 -2.94
CA ALA A 91 13.25 1.24 -3.95
C ALA A 91 13.65 0.21 -5.04
N ASP A 92 14.93 0.21 -5.44
CA ASP A 92 15.54 -0.63 -6.48
C ASP A 92 15.99 -2.02 -6.00
N THR A 93 15.66 -2.39 -4.76
CA THR A 93 16.06 -3.67 -4.18
C THR A 93 15.56 -4.86 -4.99
N PRO A 94 16.34 -5.95 -5.13
CA PRO A 94 15.87 -7.20 -5.70
C PRO A 94 14.94 -7.99 -4.74
N ILE A 95 14.81 -7.54 -3.48
CA ILE A 95 13.94 -8.20 -2.50
C ILE A 95 12.48 -7.94 -2.87
N SER A 96 11.76 -9.01 -3.18
CA SER A 96 10.32 -8.90 -3.49
C SER A 96 9.49 -8.58 -2.25
N THR A 97 8.34 -7.92 -2.44
CA THR A 97 7.36 -7.71 -1.37
C THR A 97 6.91 -9.02 -0.75
N TRP A 98 6.79 -10.08 -1.57
CA TRP A 98 6.50 -11.44 -1.07
C TRP A 98 7.54 -11.94 -0.06
N SER A 99 8.82 -11.74 -0.33
CA SER A 99 9.89 -12.13 0.61
C SER A 99 9.79 -11.35 1.92
N LEU A 100 9.39 -10.08 1.87
CA LEU A 100 9.15 -9.29 3.08
C LEU A 100 7.96 -9.83 3.87
N PHE A 101 6.88 -10.23 3.21
CA PHE A 101 5.73 -10.86 3.88
C PHE A 101 6.12 -12.15 4.61
N GLN A 102 7.05 -12.94 4.06
CA GLN A 102 7.51 -14.14 4.74
C GLN A 102 8.33 -13.83 6.01
N ALA A 103 9.09 -12.74 5.98
CA ALA A 103 10.02 -12.37 7.04
C ALA A 103 9.42 -11.51 8.14
N MET A 104 8.29 -10.79 7.88
CA MET A 104 7.71 -9.86 8.83
C MET A 104 6.62 -10.49 9.71
N ASP A 105 6.42 -9.90 10.87
CA ASP A 105 5.29 -10.13 11.77
C ASP A 105 4.26 -8.99 11.68
N TYR A 106 4.74 -7.76 11.49
CA TYR A 106 3.93 -6.54 11.48
C TYR A 106 4.11 -5.77 10.18
N CYS A 107 2.99 -5.32 9.61
CA CYS A 107 2.93 -4.44 8.44
C CYS A 107 2.39 -3.08 8.84
N LEU A 108 3.14 -2.02 8.57
CA LEU A 108 2.72 -0.65 8.83
C LEU A 108 2.56 0.10 7.51
N THR A 109 1.39 0.73 7.35
CA THR A 109 1.06 1.53 6.17
C THR A 109 -0.03 2.55 6.54
N VAL A 110 -0.24 3.57 5.73
CA VAL A 110 -1.41 4.44 5.95
C VAL A 110 -2.67 3.75 5.41
N ARG A 111 -2.68 3.40 4.11
CA ARG A 111 -3.81 2.74 3.42
C ARG A 111 -3.38 1.99 2.15
N GLY A 112 -2.12 1.59 2.07
CA GLY A 112 -1.57 0.90 0.90
C GLY A 112 -2.17 -0.50 0.72
N THR A 113 -2.31 -0.95 -0.53
CA THR A 113 -2.81 -2.32 -0.83
C THR A 113 -1.99 -3.41 -0.17
N VAL A 114 -0.73 -3.12 0.13
CA VAL A 114 0.18 -4.00 0.89
C VAL A 114 -0.41 -4.44 2.23
N GLY A 115 -1.25 -3.60 2.87
CA GLY A 115 -1.94 -3.97 4.11
C GLY A 115 -2.95 -5.09 3.90
N ILE A 116 -3.71 -5.06 2.81
CA ILE A 116 -4.66 -6.13 2.45
C ILE A 116 -3.88 -7.44 2.21
N GLU A 117 -2.83 -7.37 1.39
CA GLU A 117 -1.98 -8.52 1.06
C GLU A 117 -1.32 -9.14 2.30
N ALA A 118 -0.81 -8.31 3.19
CA ALA A 118 -0.21 -8.75 4.47
C ALA A 118 -1.25 -9.43 5.38
N ALA A 119 -2.45 -8.85 5.51
CA ALA A 119 -3.52 -9.40 6.32
C ALA A 119 -4.00 -10.77 5.82
N MET A 120 -4.10 -10.95 4.48
CA MET A 120 -4.41 -12.25 3.86
C MET A 120 -3.37 -13.34 4.21
N LEU A 121 -2.13 -12.94 4.46
CA LEU A 121 -1.05 -13.82 4.88
C LEU A 121 -0.95 -13.99 6.41
N GLY A 122 -1.96 -13.49 7.13
CA GLY A 122 -2.05 -13.61 8.59
C GLY A 122 -1.02 -12.72 9.32
N LYS A 123 -0.57 -11.64 8.69
CA LYS A 123 0.30 -10.66 9.36
C LYS A 123 -0.54 -9.65 10.12
N VAL A 124 0.01 -9.11 11.20
CA VAL A 124 -0.63 -8.03 11.94
C VAL A 124 -0.44 -6.73 11.17
N VAL A 125 -1.53 -6.06 10.81
CA VAL A 125 -1.50 -4.84 10.01
C VAL A 125 -1.96 -3.65 10.83
N LEU A 126 -1.15 -2.59 10.85
CA LEU A 126 -1.45 -1.31 11.49
C LEU A 126 -1.66 -0.26 10.40
N THR A 127 -2.81 0.42 10.44
CA THR A 127 -3.16 1.50 9.50
C THR A 127 -3.07 2.86 10.19
N ALA A 128 -2.60 3.87 9.47
CA ALA A 128 -2.50 5.24 9.98
C ALA A 128 -3.42 6.21 9.21
N GLY A 129 -4.47 5.70 8.59
CA GLY A 129 -5.49 6.46 7.87
C GLY A 129 -6.70 5.62 7.53
N THR A 130 -7.80 6.28 7.20
CA THR A 130 -9.08 5.67 6.90
C THR A 130 -9.42 5.68 5.41
N GLY A 131 -10.57 5.15 5.04
CA GLY A 131 -11.20 5.32 3.73
C GLY A 131 -10.90 4.23 2.72
N ARG A 132 -10.27 3.14 3.12
CA ARG A 132 -9.99 2.04 2.20
C ARG A 132 -10.45 0.69 2.73
N TYR A 133 -9.80 0.17 3.73
CA TYR A 133 -10.09 -1.15 4.32
C TYR A 133 -10.01 -1.16 5.86
N ASP A 134 -9.88 0.00 6.45
CA ASP A 134 -10.03 0.22 7.88
C ASP A 134 -11.45 -0.17 8.35
N CYS A 135 -11.60 -0.47 9.62
CA CYS A 135 -12.88 -0.87 10.25
C CYS A 135 -13.54 -2.13 9.67
N HIS A 136 -12.82 -2.95 8.90
CA HIS A 136 -13.32 -4.23 8.38
C HIS A 136 -12.92 -5.44 9.24
N GLY A 137 -12.33 -5.20 10.41
CA GLY A 137 -12.04 -6.21 11.42
C GLY A 137 -10.79 -7.06 11.17
N PHE A 138 -9.93 -6.70 10.22
CA PHE A 138 -8.69 -7.41 9.95
C PHE A 138 -7.42 -6.55 10.07
N THR A 139 -7.56 -5.30 10.48
CA THR A 139 -6.48 -4.35 10.74
C THR A 139 -6.57 -3.79 12.15
N HIS A 140 -5.47 -3.27 12.66
CA HIS A 140 -5.44 -2.41 13.83
C HIS A 140 -5.56 -0.96 13.35
N ASP A 141 -6.71 -0.38 13.61
CA ASP A 141 -7.06 0.97 13.22
C ASP A 141 -7.03 1.90 14.44
N PHE A 142 -6.70 3.16 14.23
CA PHE A 142 -6.52 4.13 15.31
C PHE A 142 -7.36 5.38 15.06
N THR A 143 -7.75 6.04 16.13
CA THR A 143 -8.55 7.28 16.07
C THR A 143 -7.67 8.52 16.20
N SER A 144 -6.41 8.35 16.56
CA SER A 144 -5.46 9.46 16.71
C SER A 144 -4.01 9.02 16.45
N SER A 145 -3.19 9.95 16.00
CA SER A 145 -1.74 9.74 15.86
C SER A 145 -1.09 9.35 17.19
N LYS A 146 -1.59 9.89 18.30
CA LYS A 146 -1.08 9.55 19.64
C LYS A 146 -1.28 8.07 19.97
N GLU A 147 -2.47 7.54 19.75
CA GLU A 147 -2.77 6.11 19.98
C GLU A 147 -1.93 5.22 19.08
N TYR A 148 -1.80 5.57 17.80
CA TYR A 148 -0.94 4.87 16.87
C TYR A 148 0.52 4.83 17.34
N LEU A 149 1.10 5.98 17.69
CA LEU A 149 2.49 6.05 18.14
C LEU A 149 2.71 5.33 19.49
N GLN A 150 1.74 5.39 20.41
CA GLN A 150 1.79 4.61 21.65
C GLN A 150 1.77 3.10 21.39
N CYS A 151 0.97 2.63 20.44
CA CYS A 151 0.96 1.23 20.04
C CYS A 151 2.33 0.77 19.51
N LEU A 152 3.05 1.63 18.76
CA LEU A 152 4.37 1.28 18.23
C LEU A 152 5.42 1.07 19.33
N GLN A 153 5.25 1.69 20.49
CA GLN A 153 6.19 1.53 21.63
C GLN A 153 6.15 0.13 22.22
N HIS A 154 5.05 -0.59 22.02
CA HIS A 154 4.79 -1.93 22.55
C HIS A 154 4.18 -2.87 21.47
N ILE A 155 4.52 -2.66 20.22
CA ILE A 155 3.96 -3.42 19.10
C ILE A 155 4.20 -4.92 19.24
N GLU A 156 5.27 -5.32 19.91
CA GLU A 156 5.60 -6.71 20.21
C GLU A 156 4.56 -7.43 21.07
N ASP A 157 3.76 -6.69 21.82
CA ASP A 157 2.72 -7.21 22.71
C ASP A 157 1.41 -7.49 21.95
N LEU A 158 1.29 -7.01 20.71
CA LEU A 158 0.11 -7.29 19.90
C LEU A 158 -0.04 -8.78 19.63
N GLU A 159 -1.27 -9.27 19.77
CA GLU A 159 -1.63 -10.62 19.42
C GLU A 159 -1.44 -10.87 17.92
N LYS A 160 -1.13 -12.11 17.58
CA LYS A 160 -1.06 -12.53 16.18
C LYS A 160 -2.44 -12.39 15.52
N SER A 161 -2.45 -12.13 14.23
CA SER A 161 -3.68 -12.14 13.44
C SER A 161 -4.41 -13.47 13.62
N SER A 162 -5.69 -13.40 13.97
CA SER A 162 -6.53 -14.59 14.16
C SER A 162 -6.94 -15.20 12.80
N PRO A 163 -7.31 -16.50 12.76
CA PRO A 163 -7.87 -17.10 11.55
C PRO A 163 -9.08 -16.34 11.00
N HIS A 164 -9.89 -15.74 11.87
CA HIS A 164 -11.04 -14.93 11.48
C HIS A 164 -10.63 -13.62 10.80
N MET A 165 -9.63 -12.92 11.33
CA MET A 165 -9.08 -11.70 10.70
C MET A 165 -8.53 -12.01 9.31
N LYS A 166 -7.82 -13.12 9.18
CA LYS A 166 -7.30 -13.58 7.89
C LYS A 166 -8.45 -13.85 6.90
N GLU A 167 -9.49 -14.55 7.30
CA GLU A 167 -10.67 -14.82 6.48
C GLU A 167 -11.36 -13.52 6.02
N LEU A 168 -11.51 -12.54 6.90
CA LEU A 168 -12.07 -11.22 6.55
C LEU A 168 -11.21 -10.52 5.50
N ALA A 169 -9.88 -10.54 5.66
CA ALA A 169 -8.97 -9.97 4.69
C ALA A 169 -9.04 -10.68 3.32
N GLU A 170 -9.13 -12.01 3.30
CA GLU A 170 -9.31 -12.79 2.07
C GLU A 170 -10.61 -12.45 1.36
N ARG A 171 -11.72 -12.34 2.09
CA ARG A 171 -13.03 -11.92 1.54
C ARG A 171 -12.98 -10.50 0.97
N TYR A 172 -12.37 -9.58 1.71
CA TYR A 172 -12.20 -8.20 1.27
C TYR A 172 -11.36 -8.13 -0.01
N ALA A 173 -10.23 -8.82 -0.04
CA ALA A 173 -9.34 -8.88 -1.20
C ALA A 173 -10.04 -9.49 -2.41
N TYR A 174 -10.82 -10.55 -2.24
CA TYR A 174 -11.61 -11.15 -3.32
C TYR A 174 -12.60 -10.14 -3.89
N GLY A 175 -13.33 -9.43 -3.04
CA GLY A 175 -14.24 -8.37 -3.45
C GLY A 175 -13.55 -7.27 -4.27
N VAL A 176 -12.43 -6.74 -3.75
CA VAL A 176 -11.72 -5.59 -4.36
C VAL A 176 -10.93 -5.97 -5.60
N PHE A 177 -10.25 -7.13 -5.61
CA PHE A 177 -9.32 -7.47 -6.69
C PHE A 177 -9.93 -8.40 -7.76
N ILE A 178 -11.00 -9.11 -7.43
CA ILE A 178 -11.61 -10.08 -8.35
C ILE A 178 -13.02 -9.66 -8.78
N CYS A 179 -13.88 -9.28 -7.81
CA CYS A 179 -15.27 -8.95 -8.14
C CYS A 179 -15.43 -7.53 -8.71
N ARG A 180 -14.71 -6.55 -8.14
CA ARG A 180 -14.85 -5.14 -8.54
C ARG A 180 -14.18 -4.73 -9.85
N PRO A 181 -13.05 -5.31 -10.30
CA PRO A 181 -12.45 -4.88 -11.55
C PRO A 181 -13.36 -5.20 -12.74
N LEU A 182 -13.66 -4.17 -13.51
CA LEU A 182 -14.35 -4.33 -14.79
C LEU A 182 -13.39 -4.94 -15.82
N LYS A 183 -13.75 -6.06 -16.39
CA LYS A 183 -13.02 -6.66 -17.50
C LYS A 183 -13.37 -5.92 -18.79
N LEU A 184 -12.53 -4.96 -19.16
CA LEU A 184 -12.66 -4.32 -20.47
C LEU A 184 -12.15 -5.29 -21.55
N GLN A 185 -13.05 -5.77 -22.40
CA GLN A 185 -12.74 -6.69 -23.49
C GLN A 185 -12.37 -5.94 -24.78
N ILE A 186 -12.95 -4.76 -24.95
CA ILE A 186 -12.71 -3.93 -26.14
C ILE A 186 -11.35 -3.23 -26.12
N LEU A 187 -10.72 -3.12 -24.95
CA LEU A 187 -9.41 -2.53 -24.77
C LEU A 187 -8.41 -3.61 -24.39
N SER A 188 -7.35 -3.74 -25.17
CA SER A 188 -6.20 -4.54 -24.78
C SER A 188 -5.16 -3.65 -24.09
N LEU A 189 -4.89 -3.92 -22.81
CA LEU A 189 -3.87 -3.23 -22.03
C LEU A 189 -2.65 -4.14 -21.92
N GLY A 190 -1.53 -3.70 -22.48
CA GLY A 190 -0.23 -4.33 -22.33
C GLY A 190 0.71 -3.48 -21.50
N PHE A 191 1.61 -4.12 -20.77
CA PHE A 191 2.73 -3.44 -20.11
C PHE A 191 4.03 -3.93 -20.77
N GLU A 192 4.76 -3.05 -21.43
CA GLU A 192 6.13 -3.35 -21.80
C GLU A 192 7.03 -3.27 -20.57
N ARG A 193 7.69 -4.39 -20.26
CA ARG A 193 8.66 -4.47 -19.17
C ARG A 193 10.08 -4.08 -19.62
N ASP A 194 10.19 -3.15 -20.53
CA ASP A 194 11.48 -2.55 -20.88
C ASP A 194 11.77 -1.40 -19.95
N ASN A 195 12.39 -1.59 -18.83
CA ASN A 195 12.91 -0.55 -17.93
C ASN A 195 12.09 0.77 -17.79
N LYS A 196 11.07 0.94 -18.61
CA LYS A 196 10.06 2.01 -18.60
C LYS A 196 8.72 1.32 -18.56
N ALA A 197 8.03 1.36 -17.41
CA ALA A 197 6.66 0.88 -17.31
C ALA A 197 5.76 1.74 -18.21
N SER A 198 5.76 1.45 -19.52
CA SER A 198 4.83 2.06 -20.45
C SER A 198 3.60 1.18 -20.57
N MET A 199 2.44 1.79 -20.35
CA MET A 199 1.16 1.16 -20.61
C MET A 199 0.86 1.31 -22.09
N LEU A 200 0.78 0.17 -22.79
CA LEU A 200 0.33 0.12 -24.18
C LEU A 200 -1.18 -0.10 -24.18
N VAL A 201 -1.88 0.80 -24.84
CA VAL A 201 -3.31 0.65 -25.12
C VAL A 201 -3.45 0.32 -26.59
N ASP A 202 -3.90 -0.89 -26.92
CA ASP A 202 -4.24 -1.22 -28.28
C ASP A 202 -5.63 -0.68 -28.62
N CYS A 203 -5.65 0.38 -29.43
CA CYS A 203 -6.87 1.03 -29.90
C CYS A 203 -7.27 0.60 -31.32
N ASN A 204 -6.60 -0.37 -31.93
CA ASN A 204 -6.83 -0.73 -33.33
C ASN A 204 -8.23 -1.29 -33.60
N ALA A 205 -8.86 -1.88 -32.58
CA ALA A 205 -10.24 -2.39 -32.66
C ALA A 205 -11.31 -1.34 -32.32
N LEU A 206 -10.94 -0.09 -31.95
CA LEU A 206 -11.86 0.94 -31.52
C LEU A 206 -12.52 1.64 -32.72
N THR A 207 -13.56 1.02 -33.26
CA THR A 207 -14.50 1.66 -34.21
C THR A 207 -15.79 2.03 -33.47
N ILE A 208 -16.56 2.98 -34.01
CA ILE A 208 -17.84 3.38 -33.43
C ILE A 208 -18.80 2.18 -33.32
N ASP A 209 -18.77 1.28 -34.29
CA ASP A 209 -19.65 0.13 -34.28
C ASP A 209 -19.21 -0.90 -33.23
N ASN A 210 -17.92 -1.21 -33.13
CA ASN A 210 -17.39 -2.08 -32.10
C ASN A 210 -17.65 -1.53 -30.69
N LEU A 211 -17.54 -0.21 -30.48
CA LEU A 211 -17.85 0.42 -29.21
C LEU A 211 -19.34 0.28 -28.83
N ARG A 212 -20.25 0.38 -29.80
CA ARG A 212 -21.68 0.22 -29.55
C ARG A 212 -22.07 -1.23 -29.24
N GLU A 213 -21.36 -2.19 -29.81
CA GLU A 213 -21.61 -3.63 -29.64
C GLU A 213 -20.85 -4.21 -28.42
N ALA A 214 -19.93 -3.44 -27.80
CA ALA A 214 -19.14 -3.90 -26.68
C ALA A 214 -20.01 -4.14 -25.42
N GLU A 215 -20.16 -5.40 -25.03
CA GLU A 215 -21.00 -5.81 -23.88
C GLU A 215 -20.51 -5.18 -22.57
N ASP A 216 -19.21 -5.13 -22.33
CA ASP A 216 -18.56 -4.51 -21.16
C ASP A 216 -18.90 -3.02 -21.04
N LEU A 217 -18.84 -2.25 -22.14
CA LEU A 217 -19.22 -0.85 -22.15
C LEU A 217 -20.74 -0.65 -21.99
N ASN A 218 -21.53 -1.54 -22.57
CA ASN A 218 -22.97 -1.51 -22.40
C ASN A 218 -23.40 -1.83 -20.97
N GLU A 219 -22.68 -2.71 -20.28
CA GLU A 219 -22.88 -3.01 -18.87
C GLU A 219 -22.60 -1.79 -17.98
N ILE A 220 -21.45 -1.14 -18.19
CA ILE A 220 -21.08 0.10 -17.50
C ILE A 220 -22.13 1.19 -17.75
N SER A 221 -22.57 1.35 -19.01
CA SER A 221 -23.57 2.34 -19.38
C SER A 221 -24.91 2.09 -18.70
N ARG A 222 -25.34 0.82 -18.61
CA ARG A 222 -26.56 0.43 -17.90
C ARG A 222 -26.44 0.71 -16.40
N TRP A 223 -25.29 0.42 -15.80
CA TRP A 223 -25.06 0.75 -14.40
C TRP A 223 -25.11 2.26 -14.13
N ILE A 224 -24.38 3.06 -14.91
CA ILE A 224 -24.42 4.53 -14.79
C ILE A 224 -25.86 5.07 -14.90
N ALA A 225 -26.65 4.53 -15.84
CA ALA A 225 -28.04 4.92 -16.03
C ALA A 225 -29.00 4.42 -14.95
N SER A 226 -28.59 3.46 -14.14
CA SER A 226 -29.47 2.82 -13.12
C SER A 226 -29.55 3.58 -11.80
N GLU A 227 -28.74 4.61 -11.59
CA GLU A 227 -28.60 5.35 -10.32
C GLU A 227 -28.24 4.47 -9.11
N LYS A 228 -27.74 3.26 -9.31
CA LYS A 228 -27.25 2.39 -8.25
C LYS A 228 -25.85 2.81 -7.80
N ASP A 229 -25.60 2.74 -6.49
CA ASP A 229 -24.30 3.09 -5.90
C ASP A 229 -23.17 2.13 -6.32
N ASP A 230 -23.52 0.86 -6.61
CA ASP A 230 -22.55 -0.16 -7.04
C ASP A 230 -23.09 -0.95 -8.25
N TYR A 231 -22.20 -1.42 -9.12
CA TYR A 231 -22.53 -2.28 -10.25
C TYR A 231 -22.53 -3.77 -9.88
N LEU A 232 -22.01 -4.12 -8.71
CA LEU A 232 -22.09 -5.48 -8.17
C LEU A 232 -23.52 -5.74 -7.66
N HIS A 233 -24.09 -6.88 -8.04
CA HIS A 233 -25.44 -7.33 -7.67
C HIS A 233 -25.43 -8.24 -6.46
#